data_accc4257f21bf002feea8257ba52e186
#
_entry.id   accc4257f21bf002feea8257ba52e186
#
_cell.length_a   1.000
_cell.length_b   1.000
_cell.length_c   1.000
_cell.angle_alpha   90.00
_cell.angle_beta   90.00
_cell.angle_gamma   90.00
#
_symmetry.space_group_name_H-M   'P 1'
#
loop_
_entity.id
_entity.type
_entity.pdbx_description
1 polymer ?
#
loop_
_entity_poly.entity_id
_entity_poly.type
_entity_poly.pdbx_seq_one_letter_code
_entity_poly.pdbx_strand_id
1 'polypeptide(L)'
;MNQTLHDLMRSATKLTQAGRLNEATEAIQRALRGGAAVATPTRPESSAMVLDGCVFEVDAAPPAAAAPHAAPATAATFTSSTHTHAGITRSCKLFVPPARPGQPRALVVMLHGCTQDPDDFAAGTGMNEAALEQGFVVLYPAQAQDANPSRCWNWFKHNHQQRGRGEPALLAAMTRDRKSVV
;
A
#
# COMPACT_ATOMS: atom_id res chain seq x y z
N MET A 1 -20.35 -12.05 -32.68
CA MET A 1 -19.51 -12.37 -31.50
C MET A 1 -18.70 -13.61 -31.81
N ASN A 2 -17.38 -13.48 -31.79
CA ASN A 2 -16.46 -14.40 -32.45
C ASN A 2 -16.39 -15.78 -31.75
N GLN A 3 -16.74 -16.85 -32.46
CA GLN A 3 -16.55 -18.24 -32.05
C GLN A 3 -15.10 -18.50 -31.57
N THR A 4 -14.13 -17.86 -32.21
CA THR A 4 -12.71 -17.91 -31.85
C THR A 4 -12.39 -17.46 -30.43
N LEU A 5 -12.99 -16.39 -29.93
CA LEU A 5 -12.77 -15.92 -28.54
C LEU A 5 -13.34 -16.92 -27.53
N HIS A 6 -14.52 -17.47 -27.81
CA HIS A 6 -15.16 -18.45 -26.94
C HIS A 6 -14.35 -19.75 -26.82
N ASP A 7 -13.75 -20.20 -27.92
CA ASP A 7 -12.92 -21.40 -27.95
C ASP A 7 -11.58 -21.19 -27.23
N LEU A 8 -10.98 -20.01 -27.37
CA LEU A 8 -9.76 -19.63 -26.65
C LEU A 8 -10.01 -19.55 -25.12
N MET A 9 -11.13 -18.98 -24.71
CA MET A 9 -11.49 -18.92 -23.27
C MET A 9 -11.77 -20.30 -22.71
N ARG A 10 -12.43 -21.18 -23.47
CA ARG A 10 -12.65 -22.58 -23.07
C ARG A 10 -11.32 -23.35 -22.94
N SER A 11 -10.37 -23.11 -23.83
CA SER A 11 -9.04 -23.68 -23.77
C SER A 11 -8.28 -23.21 -22.53
N ALA A 12 -8.31 -21.90 -22.23
CA ALA A 12 -7.69 -21.34 -21.04
C ALA A 12 -8.26 -21.96 -19.75
N THR A 13 -9.59 -22.16 -19.68
CA THR A 13 -10.25 -22.80 -18.53
C THR A 13 -9.75 -24.24 -18.34
N LYS A 14 -9.62 -25.02 -19.41
CA LYS A 14 -9.08 -26.38 -19.34
C LYS A 14 -7.64 -26.42 -18.85
N LEU A 15 -6.80 -25.48 -19.32
CA LEU A 15 -5.41 -25.36 -18.88
C LEU A 15 -5.31 -24.99 -17.41
N THR A 16 -6.18 -24.09 -16.93
CA THR A 16 -6.25 -23.74 -15.50
C THR A 16 -6.64 -24.95 -14.64
N GLN A 17 -7.65 -25.71 -15.06
CA GLN A 17 -8.08 -26.93 -14.37
C GLN A 17 -6.99 -28.02 -14.35
N ALA A 18 -6.13 -28.04 -15.36
CA ALA A 18 -4.97 -28.95 -15.45
C ALA A 18 -3.73 -28.43 -14.67
N GLY A 19 -3.82 -27.30 -13.95
CA GLY A 19 -2.71 -26.71 -13.20
C GLY A 19 -1.67 -26.00 -14.07
N ARG A 20 -1.90 -25.87 -15.39
CA ARG A 20 -0.96 -25.27 -16.36
C ARG A 20 -1.20 -23.76 -16.47
N LEU A 21 -0.93 -23.03 -15.36
CA LEU A 21 -1.30 -21.60 -15.23
C LEU A 21 -0.61 -20.69 -16.23
N ASN A 22 0.66 -20.92 -16.52
CA ASN A 22 1.40 -20.10 -17.48
C ASN A 22 0.81 -20.19 -18.88
N GLU A 23 0.48 -21.38 -19.34
CA GLU A 23 -0.13 -21.61 -20.65
C GLU A 23 -1.59 -21.09 -20.70
N ALA A 24 -2.33 -21.17 -19.58
CA ALA A 24 -3.64 -20.54 -19.48
C ALA A 24 -3.54 -19.01 -19.63
N THR A 25 -2.57 -18.39 -18.99
CA THR A 25 -2.31 -16.94 -19.08
C THR A 25 -1.95 -16.53 -20.51
N GLU A 26 -1.07 -17.27 -21.19
CA GLU A 26 -0.72 -17.03 -22.59
C GLU A 26 -1.94 -17.16 -23.53
N ALA A 27 -2.79 -18.16 -23.30
CA ALA A 27 -4.01 -18.35 -24.07
C ALA A 27 -4.99 -17.17 -23.93
N ILE A 28 -5.15 -16.66 -22.69
CA ILE A 28 -5.97 -15.47 -22.40
C ILE A 28 -5.39 -14.23 -23.07
N GLN A 29 -4.09 -13.99 -22.94
CA GLN A 29 -3.43 -12.83 -23.54
C GLN A 29 -3.54 -12.85 -25.08
N ARG A 30 -3.40 -14.03 -25.70
CA ARG A 30 -3.59 -14.21 -27.14
C ARG A 30 -5.02 -13.91 -27.57
N ALA A 31 -6.01 -14.34 -26.77
CA ALA A 31 -7.41 -14.04 -27.01
C ALA A 31 -7.71 -12.54 -26.96
N LEU A 32 -7.16 -11.83 -25.99
CA LEU A 32 -7.35 -10.39 -25.79
C LEU A 32 -6.63 -9.54 -26.85
N ARG A 33 -5.53 -10.01 -27.42
CA ARG A 33 -4.78 -9.33 -28.48
C ARG A 33 -5.34 -9.55 -29.89
N GLY A 34 -6.47 -10.20 -30.05
CA GLY A 34 -7.16 -10.33 -31.33
C GLY A 34 -6.49 -11.24 -32.37
N GLY A 35 -5.76 -12.25 -31.96
CA GLY A 35 -5.30 -13.33 -32.84
C GLY A 35 -4.19 -12.97 -33.84
N ALA A 36 -3.55 -11.80 -33.76
CA ALA A 36 -2.38 -11.49 -34.55
C ALA A 36 -1.16 -12.24 -34.00
N ALA A 37 -0.54 -13.07 -34.82
CA ALA A 37 0.73 -13.70 -34.51
C ALA A 37 1.81 -12.61 -34.37
N VAL A 38 2.17 -12.27 -33.14
CA VAL A 38 3.32 -11.42 -32.87
C VAL A 38 4.53 -12.34 -32.74
N ALA A 39 5.48 -12.17 -33.66
CA ALA A 39 6.81 -12.71 -33.55
C ALA A 39 7.38 -12.41 -32.17
N THR A 40 8.06 -13.38 -31.60
CA THR A 40 8.76 -13.31 -30.30
C THR A 40 9.59 -12.01 -30.25
N PRO A 41 9.30 -11.07 -29.36
CA PRO A 41 10.23 -9.97 -29.16
C PRO A 41 11.43 -10.53 -28.37
N THR A 42 12.58 -10.53 -29.00
CA THR A 42 13.87 -10.50 -28.32
C THR A 42 13.77 -9.46 -27.21
N ARG A 43 14.06 -9.89 -25.98
CA ARG A 43 14.09 -9.06 -24.78
C ARG A 43 14.94 -7.81 -25.05
N PRO A 44 14.39 -6.61 -25.09
CA PRO A 44 15.21 -5.41 -24.98
C PRO A 44 15.64 -5.30 -23.52
N GLU A 45 16.92 -5.04 -23.33
CA GLU A 45 17.50 -4.67 -22.06
C GLU A 45 16.65 -3.61 -21.37
N SER A 46 16.47 -3.80 -20.08
CA SER A 46 15.71 -3.00 -19.14
C SER A 46 15.93 -1.50 -19.35
N SER A 47 15.08 -0.87 -20.14
CA SER A 47 14.78 0.54 -19.96
C SER A 47 13.76 0.62 -18.82
N ALA A 48 14.23 0.99 -17.65
CA ALA A 48 13.36 1.36 -16.54
C ALA A 48 12.38 2.42 -17.07
N MET A 49 11.09 2.07 -17.14
CA MET A 49 10.05 3.08 -17.30
C MET A 49 10.07 3.92 -16.03
N VAL A 50 10.74 5.06 -16.10
CA VAL A 50 10.60 6.12 -15.11
C VAL A 50 9.17 6.63 -15.25
N LEU A 51 8.31 6.26 -14.31
CA LEU A 51 7.06 6.96 -14.09
C LEU A 51 7.46 8.35 -13.61
N ASP A 52 7.24 9.34 -14.45
CA ASP A 52 7.45 10.75 -14.13
C ASP A 52 6.37 11.16 -13.14
N GLY A 53 6.61 10.80 -11.87
CA GLY A 53 5.79 11.22 -10.75
C GLY A 53 6.14 12.66 -10.42
N CYS A 54 5.20 13.59 -10.64
CA CYS A 54 5.36 14.95 -10.17
C CYS A 54 5.52 14.95 -8.65
N VAL A 55 6.74 15.16 -8.18
CA VAL A 55 7.03 15.46 -6.78
C VAL A 55 6.69 16.92 -6.55
N PHE A 56 5.59 17.19 -5.86
CA PHE A 56 5.31 18.53 -5.35
C PHE A 56 6.11 18.73 -4.07
N GLU A 57 7.09 19.59 -4.10
CA GLU A 57 7.68 20.15 -2.88
C GLU A 57 6.59 20.97 -2.18
N VAL A 58 6.14 20.50 -1.03
CA VAL A 58 5.24 21.27 -0.15
C VAL A 58 6.16 22.17 0.65
N ASP A 59 6.07 23.48 0.46
CA ASP A 59 6.82 24.49 1.22
C ASP A 59 6.80 24.11 2.71
N ALA A 60 7.99 23.93 3.26
CA ALA A 60 8.18 23.62 4.66
C ALA A 60 7.75 24.84 5.49
N ALA A 61 6.69 24.69 6.26
CA ALA A 61 6.39 25.65 7.32
C ALA A 61 7.62 25.76 8.27
N PRO A 62 7.90 26.95 8.84
CA PRO A 62 9.05 27.13 9.71
C PRO A 62 9.01 26.12 10.87
N PRO A 63 10.18 25.65 11.35
CA PRO A 63 10.24 24.61 12.35
C PRO A 63 9.57 25.05 13.63
N ALA A 64 8.48 24.38 14.01
CA ALA A 64 7.95 24.47 15.37
C ALA A 64 9.03 23.96 16.32
N ALA A 65 9.22 24.68 17.44
CA ALA A 65 10.24 24.43 18.44
C ALA A 65 10.38 22.92 18.75
N ALA A 66 11.61 22.44 18.67
CA ALA A 66 11.96 21.05 18.87
C ALA A 66 11.50 20.55 20.25
N ALA A 67 10.57 19.60 20.25
CA ALA A 67 10.35 18.77 21.42
C ALA A 67 11.64 17.98 21.77
N PRO A 68 11.93 17.67 23.04
CA PRO A 68 13.18 17.03 23.44
C PRO A 68 13.37 15.73 22.65
N HIS A 69 14.51 15.64 21.97
CA HIS A 69 14.89 14.44 21.23
C HIS A 69 15.03 13.28 22.21
N ALA A 70 14.13 12.32 22.12
CA ALA A 70 14.33 11.02 22.76
C ALA A 70 15.65 10.44 22.23
N ALA A 71 16.47 9.88 23.14
CA ALA A 71 17.71 9.19 22.78
C ALA A 71 17.47 8.19 21.65
N PRO A 72 18.41 8.00 20.71
CA PRO A 72 18.22 7.12 19.58
C PRO A 72 17.86 5.71 20.05
N ALA A 73 16.70 5.24 19.68
CA ALA A 73 16.26 3.87 19.98
C ALA A 73 17.24 2.89 19.33
N THR A 74 17.89 2.07 20.14
CA THR A 74 18.86 1.06 19.66
C THR A 74 18.20 -0.19 19.10
N ALA A 75 16.86 -0.34 19.27
CA ALA A 75 16.08 -1.47 18.79
C ALA A 75 14.85 -1.00 18.00
N ALA A 76 14.40 -1.84 17.05
CA ALA A 76 13.14 -1.62 16.36
C ALA A 76 11.96 -1.69 17.34
N THR A 77 10.94 -0.88 17.12
CA THR A 77 9.72 -0.90 17.93
C THR A 77 8.49 -1.10 17.06
N PHE A 78 7.51 -1.88 17.56
CA PHE A 78 6.19 -2.02 16.94
C PHE A 78 5.12 -1.74 17.99
N THR A 79 4.59 -0.53 17.99
CA THR A 79 3.75 -0.01 19.09
C THR A 79 2.34 0.31 18.63
N SER A 80 1.37 0.05 19.53
CA SER A 80 -0.03 0.44 19.31
C SER A 80 -0.28 1.83 19.88
N SER A 81 -1.10 2.60 19.18
CA SER A 81 -1.57 3.91 19.63
C SER A 81 -2.96 4.21 19.07
N THR A 82 -3.56 5.28 19.54
CA THR A 82 -4.83 5.81 19.01
C THR A 82 -4.63 7.21 18.49
N HIS A 83 -5.41 7.57 17.48
CA HIS A 83 -5.45 8.91 16.92
C HIS A 83 -6.89 9.39 16.82
N THR A 84 -7.16 10.63 17.23
CA THR A 84 -8.48 11.26 17.15
C THR A 84 -8.44 12.43 16.20
N HIS A 85 -9.33 12.44 15.22
CA HIS A 85 -9.51 13.54 14.28
C HIS A 85 -11.00 13.80 14.03
N ALA A 86 -11.45 15.05 14.20
CA ALA A 86 -12.85 15.45 14.01
C ALA A 86 -13.86 14.57 14.78
N GLY A 87 -13.54 14.19 16.03
CA GLY A 87 -14.39 13.35 16.87
C GLY A 87 -14.35 11.85 16.55
N ILE A 88 -13.58 11.44 15.54
CA ILE A 88 -13.41 10.03 15.17
C ILE A 88 -12.09 9.53 15.73
N THR A 89 -12.14 8.49 16.55
CA THR A 89 -10.93 7.83 17.10
C THR A 89 -10.68 6.52 16.37
N ARG A 90 -9.42 6.28 16.00
CA ARG A 90 -8.96 5.03 15.39
C ARG A 90 -7.67 4.57 16.03
N SER A 91 -7.55 3.27 16.21
CA SER A 91 -6.28 2.65 16.56
C SER A 91 -5.36 2.56 15.36
N CYS A 92 -4.08 2.54 15.63
CA CYS A 92 -3.05 2.29 14.62
C CYS A 92 -1.84 1.63 15.27
N LYS A 93 -1.02 0.97 14.47
CA LYS A 93 0.30 0.51 14.86
C LYS A 93 1.38 1.23 14.10
N LEU A 94 2.50 1.47 14.76
CA LEU A 94 3.64 2.15 14.19
C LEU A 94 4.88 1.26 14.35
N PHE A 95 5.50 0.91 13.24
CA PHE A 95 6.80 0.26 13.23
C PHE A 95 7.89 1.31 12.98
N VAL A 96 8.85 1.39 13.89
CA VAL A 96 9.98 2.32 13.82
C VAL A 96 11.27 1.49 13.87
N PRO A 97 12.05 1.42 12.80
CA PRO A 97 13.36 0.77 12.83
C PRO A 97 14.35 1.59 13.66
N PRO A 98 15.51 1.01 14.04
CA PRO A 98 16.57 1.74 14.70
C PRO A 98 16.95 3.01 13.94
N ALA A 99 17.22 4.10 14.66
CA ALA A 99 17.59 5.36 14.04
C ALA A 99 18.95 5.24 13.32
N ARG A 100 19.01 5.78 12.09
CA ARG A 100 20.27 5.94 11.35
C ARG A 100 20.64 7.42 11.41
N PRO A 101 21.71 7.82 12.13
CA PRO A 101 22.06 9.22 12.29
C PRO A 101 22.24 9.94 10.94
N GLY A 102 21.65 11.13 10.82
CA GLY A 102 21.77 11.98 9.62
C GLY A 102 20.97 11.52 8.39
N GLN A 103 20.14 10.48 8.49
CA GLN A 103 19.29 10.06 7.40
C GLN A 103 17.81 10.37 7.68
N PRO A 104 17.14 11.17 6.84
CA PRO A 104 15.69 11.32 6.91
C PRO A 104 15.03 9.99 6.60
N ARG A 105 13.92 9.68 7.29
CA ARG A 105 13.20 8.43 7.12
C ARG A 105 11.89 8.67 6.38
N ALA A 106 11.60 7.87 5.37
CA ALA A 106 10.29 7.88 4.74
C ALA A 106 9.24 7.27 5.67
N LEU A 107 7.97 7.71 5.54
CA LEU A 107 6.82 7.09 6.19
C LEU A 107 5.97 6.39 5.14
N VAL A 108 5.77 5.09 5.31
CA VAL A 108 4.85 4.28 4.50
C VAL A 108 3.57 4.05 5.30
N VAL A 109 2.41 4.28 4.69
CA VAL A 109 1.10 4.00 5.30
C VAL A 109 0.51 2.77 4.65
N MET A 110 0.28 1.72 5.45
CA MET A 110 -0.22 0.42 5.02
C MET A 110 -1.65 0.22 5.46
N LEU A 111 -2.58 0.12 4.50
CA LEU A 111 -4.01 -0.07 4.76
C LEU A 111 -4.37 -1.53 4.53
N HIS A 112 -4.78 -2.23 5.60
CA HIS A 112 -5.16 -3.64 5.56
C HIS A 112 -6.41 -3.90 4.72
N GLY A 113 -6.63 -5.14 4.31
CA GLY A 113 -7.83 -5.58 3.62
C GLY A 113 -9.05 -5.77 4.54
N CYS A 114 -10.19 -6.11 3.94
CA CYS A 114 -11.39 -6.48 4.69
C CYS A 114 -11.11 -7.67 5.61
N THR A 115 -11.74 -7.68 6.80
CA THR A 115 -11.59 -8.70 7.84
C THR A 115 -10.21 -8.83 8.48
N GLN A 116 -9.21 -8.13 7.96
CA GLN A 116 -7.86 -8.09 8.52
C GLN A 116 -7.73 -7.02 9.61
N ASP A 117 -6.57 -7.02 10.26
CA ASP A 117 -6.12 -5.98 11.17
C ASP A 117 -4.65 -5.61 10.92
N PRO A 118 -4.11 -4.61 11.63
CA PRO A 118 -2.72 -4.19 11.46
C PRO A 118 -1.67 -5.28 11.71
N ASP A 119 -1.90 -6.22 12.62
CA ASP A 119 -0.95 -7.30 12.93
C ASP A 119 -0.92 -8.34 11.82
N ASP A 120 -2.09 -8.80 11.39
CA ASP A 120 -2.24 -9.73 10.27
C ASP A 120 -1.60 -9.16 9.01
N PHE A 121 -1.84 -7.87 8.76
CA PHE A 121 -1.34 -7.21 7.55
C PHE A 121 0.17 -6.98 7.59
N ALA A 122 0.73 -6.60 8.74
CA ALA A 122 2.17 -6.47 8.92
C ALA A 122 2.88 -7.81 8.72
N ALA A 123 2.37 -8.88 9.35
CA ALA A 123 2.93 -10.22 9.22
C ALA A 123 2.82 -10.76 7.79
N GLY A 124 1.64 -10.61 7.16
CA GLY A 124 1.40 -11.14 5.82
C GLY A 124 2.16 -10.43 4.70
N THR A 125 2.51 -9.15 4.88
CA THR A 125 3.22 -8.36 3.86
C THR A 125 4.74 -8.36 4.04
N GLY A 126 5.27 -8.77 5.21
CA GLY A 126 6.70 -8.66 5.54
C GLY A 126 7.22 -7.22 5.51
N MET A 127 6.31 -6.22 5.67
CA MET A 127 6.70 -4.82 5.49
C MET A 127 7.58 -4.30 6.64
N ASN A 128 7.47 -4.89 7.84
CA ASN A 128 8.35 -4.55 8.97
C ASN A 128 9.78 -4.98 8.71
N GLU A 129 10.00 -6.14 8.10
CA GLU A 129 11.30 -6.67 7.71
C GLU A 129 11.93 -5.77 6.65
N ALA A 130 11.17 -5.40 5.61
CA ALA A 130 11.64 -4.47 4.59
C ALA A 130 11.97 -3.08 5.18
N ALA A 131 11.17 -2.60 6.14
CA ALA A 131 11.40 -1.34 6.83
C ALA A 131 12.67 -1.39 7.70
N LEU A 132 12.94 -2.52 8.34
CA LEU A 132 14.16 -2.73 9.11
C LEU A 132 15.42 -2.67 8.22
N GLU A 133 15.37 -3.31 7.05
CA GLU A 133 16.47 -3.34 6.09
C GLU A 133 16.73 -1.97 5.47
N GLN A 134 15.67 -1.27 5.06
CA GLN A 134 15.76 -0.02 4.29
C GLN A 134 15.70 1.25 5.14
N GLY A 135 15.27 1.16 6.41
CA GLY A 135 15.29 2.27 7.36
C GLY A 135 14.08 3.21 7.28
N PHE A 136 12.95 2.80 6.71
CA PHE A 136 11.71 3.59 6.69
C PHE A 136 10.76 3.22 7.84
N VAL A 137 9.85 4.13 8.18
CA VAL A 137 8.82 3.93 9.21
C VAL A 137 7.54 3.43 8.56
N VAL A 138 6.80 2.53 9.24
CA VAL A 138 5.52 2.03 8.72
C VAL A 138 4.38 2.33 9.70
N LEU A 139 3.34 2.98 9.20
CA LEU A 139 2.09 3.23 9.92
C LEU A 139 1.00 2.30 9.39
N TYR A 140 0.37 1.57 10.29
CA TYR A 140 -0.75 0.66 10.02
C TYR A 140 -2.01 1.18 10.71
N PRO A 141 -2.84 1.99 10.06
CA PRO A 141 -4.15 2.36 10.59
C PRO A 141 -5.07 1.15 10.68
N ALA A 142 -5.89 1.08 11.71
CA ALA A 142 -6.91 0.04 11.87
C ALA A 142 -8.29 0.58 11.49
N GLN A 143 -9.01 -0.14 10.65
CA GLN A 143 -10.42 0.15 10.40
C GLN A 143 -11.27 -0.44 11.51
N ALA A 144 -12.19 0.36 12.05
CA ALA A 144 -13.04 -0.07 13.13
C ALA A 144 -14.33 -0.75 12.63
N GLN A 145 -14.84 -1.71 13.40
CA GLN A 145 -16.07 -2.43 13.06
C GLN A 145 -17.32 -1.55 13.08
N ASP A 146 -17.35 -0.50 13.90
CA ASP A 146 -18.43 0.48 13.92
C ASP A 146 -18.50 1.31 12.63
N ALA A 147 -17.38 1.53 11.96
CA ALA A 147 -17.35 2.22 10.67
C ALA A 147 -17.70 1.29 9.50
N ASN A 148 -17.30 0.02 9.59
CA ASN A 148 -17.62 -1.03 8.64
C ASN A 148 -17.54 -2.40 9.34
N PRO A 149 -18.64 -3.18 9.39
CA PRO A 149 -18.67 -4.47 10.08
C PRO A 149 -17.60 -5.47 9.62
N SER A 150 -17.23 -5.41 8.33
CA SER A 150 -16.17 -6.24 7.76
C SER A 150 -14.79 -5.58 7.81
N ARG A 151 -14.63 -4.46 8.52
CA ARG A 151 -13.39 -3.68 8.59
C ARG A 151 -12.82 -3.28 7.22
N CYS A 152 -13.69 -3.18 6.19
CA CYS A 152 -13.27 -2.65 4.90
C CYS A 152 -13.16 -1.14 4.95
N TRP A 153 -12.17 -0.56 4.27
CA TRP A 153 -12.11 0.87 4.05
C TRP A 153 -13.29 1.30 3.17
N ASN A 154 -13.96 2.40 3.54
CA ASN A 154 -15.20 2.84 2.90
C ASN A 154 -14.95 3.72 1.66
N TRP A 155 -13.91 3.42 0.88
CA TRP A 155 -13.52 4.18 -0.32
C TRP A 155 -14.65 4.39 -1.33
N PHE A 156 -15.63 3.48 -1.37
CA PHE A 156 -16.79 3.52 -2.27
C PHE A 156 -17.86 4.55 -1.85
N LYS A 157 -17.84 5.05 -0.61
CA LYS A 157 -18.79 6.05 -0.14
C LYS A 157 -18.38 7.43 -0.61
N HIS A 158 -19.31 8.21 -1.16
CA HIS A 158 -19.05 9.53 -1.75
C HIS A 158 -18.29 10.49 -0.81
N ASN A 159 -18.64 10.53 0.48
CA ASN A 159 -17.96 11.35 1.48
C ASN A 159 -16.53 10.91 1.80
N HIS A 160 -16.13 9.70 1.42
CA HIS A 160 -14.78 9.17 1.56
C HIS A 160 -13.93 9.30 0.29
N GLN A 161 -14.46 9.93 -0.76
CA GLN A 161 -13.74 10.19 -2.02
C GLN A 161 -13.28 11.66 -2.14
N GLN A 162 -13.50 12.46 -1.12
CA GLN A 162 -13.20 13.90 -1.13
C GLN A 162 -12.03 14.22 -0.20
N ARG A 163 -11.16 15.12 -0.67
CA ARG A 163 -10.08 15.65 0.16
C ARG A 163 -10.65 16.37 1.39
N GLY A 164 -10.06 16.11 2.55
CA GLY A 164 -10.44 16.75 3.81
C GLY A 164 -11.73 16.23 4.46
N ARG A 165 -12.30 15.13 3.96
CA ARG A 165 -13.49 14.49 4.52
C ARG A 165 -13.29 12.99 4.75
N GLY A 166 -14.11 12.42 5.65
CA GLY A 166 -14.17 10.98 5.90
C GLY A 166 -12.82 10.34 6.27
N GLU A 167 -12.62 9.12 5.83
CA GLU A 167 -11.40 8.36 6.12
C GLU A 167 -10.13 9.01 5.53
N PRO A 168 -10.11 9.60 4.32
CA PRO A 168 -8.94 10.31 3.82
C PRO A 168 -8.46 11.44 4.72
N ALA A 169 -9.38 12.18 5.35
CA ALA A 169 -9.01 13.25 6.30
C ALA A 169 -8.37 12.69 7.56
N LEU A 170 -8.92 11.60 8.09
CA LEU A 170 -8.39 10.89 9.25
C LEU A 170 -6.99 10.33 8.98
N LEU A 171 -6.81 9.64 7.86
CA LEU A 171 -5.52 9.08 7.45
C LEU A 171 -4.46 10.17 7.24
N ALA A 172 -4.84 11.28 6.61
CA ALA A 172 -3.96 12.43 6.44
C ALA A 172 -3.58 13.09 7.79
N ALA A 173 -4.51 13.11 8.75
CA ALA A 173 -4.21 13.61 10.10
C ALA A 173 -3.27 12.68 10.86
N MET A 174 -3.49 11.35 10.81
CA MET A 174 -2.57 10.36 11.37
C MET A 174 -1.16 10.48 10.79
N THR A 175 -1.05 10.66 9.47
CA THR A 175 0.23 10.83 8.78
C THR A 175 0.96 12.08 9.24
N ARG A 176 0.25 13.21 9.40
CA ARG A 176 0.86 14.46 9.91
C ARG A 176 1.34 14.33 11.35
N ASP A 177 0.56 13.67 12.20
CA ASP A 177 0.91 13.45 13.60
C ASP A 177 2.18 12.59 13.76
N ARG A 178 2.42 11.65 12.84
CA ARG A 178 3.58 10.76 12.86
C ARG A 178 4.83 11.31 12.16
N LYS A 179 4.73 12.42 11.46
CA LYS A 179 5.90 13.08 10.84
C LYS A 179 6.98 13.50 11.85
N SER A 180 6.66 13.69 13.11
CA SER A 180 7.61 13.98 14.17
C SER A 180 8.51 12.79 14.56
N VAL A 181 8.21 11.60 14.07
CA VAL A 181 8.96 10.36 14.32
C VAL A 181 9.89 10.01 13.16
N VAL A 182 9.81 10.77 12.06
CA VAL A 182 10.51 10.49 10.78
C VAL A 182 11.68 11.43 10.59
#